data_d1122575152d9ab7c7d6ca082aaacaa4
#
_entry.id   d1122575152d9ab7c7d6ca082aaacaa4
#
_cell.length_a   1.000
_cell.length_b   1.000
_cell.length_c   1.000
_cell.angle_alpha   90.00
_cell.angle_beta   90.00
_cell.angle_gamma   90.00
#
_symmetry.space_group_name_H-M   'P 1'
#
loop_
_entity.id
_entity.type
_entity.pdbx_description
1 polymer ?
#
loop_
_entity_poly.entity_id
_entity_poly.type
_entity_poly.pdbx_seq_one_letter_code
_entity_poly.pdbx_strand_id
1 'polypeptide(L)'
;MPIYSVNPYKSILEAPHRIQELEEARGGLLRVFEVEGQCVAVFEWGTVSLPAELQGELQALVGKTVAVLRLDGYHVREVNDA
;
A
#
# COMPACT_ATOMS: atom_id res chain seq x y z
N MET A 1 -7.15 -22.65 -14.42
CA MET A 1 -6.98 -22.24 -13.94
C MET A 1 -6.84 -21.64 -13.57
N PRO A 2 -6.84 -21.41 -13.32
CA PRO A 2 -6.62 -20.65 -12.81
C PRO A 2 -6.10 -20.13 -12.20
N ILE A 3 -5.67 -19.74 -11.93
CA ILE A 3 -5.18 -19.29 -11.48
C ILE A 3 -5.05 -18.69 -10.81
N TYR A 4 -5.14 -18.59 -10.55
CA TYR A 4 -5.03 -18.01 -9.94
C TYR A 4 -4.53 -17.86 -9.04
N SER A 5 -4.15 -18.13 -9.08
CA SER A 5 -3.46 -18.16 -7.98
C SER A 5 -2.81 -16.97 -7.69
N VAL A 6 -3.05 -16.51 -6.72
CA VAL A 6 -2.57 -15.31 -6.40
C VAL A 6 -1.33 -15.45 -5.64
N ASN A 7 -0.27 -15.15 -6.26
CA ASN A 7 1.01 -15.03 -5.60
C ASN A 7 1.21 -13.56 -5.29
N PRO A 8 1.03 -13.13 -4.07
CA PRO A 8 1.16 -11.71 -3.75
C PRO A 8 2.57 -11.20 -3.98
N TYR A 9 3.56 -12.05 -3.87
CA TYR A 9 4.93 -11.61 -4.14
C TYR A 9 5.14 -11.32 -5.61
N LYS A 10 4.51 -12.09 -6.46
CA LYS A 10 4.61 -11.86 -7.89
C LYS A 10 3.99 -10.52 -8.26
N SER A 11 2.84 -10.20 -7.66
CA SER A 11 2.22 -8.91 -7.91
C SER A 11 3.11 -7.75 -7.49
N ILE A 12 3.77 -7.88 -6.36
CA ILE A 12 4.66 -6.85 -5.87
C ILE A 12 5.79 -6.62 -6.86
N LEU A 13 6.37 -7.70 -7.36
CA LEU A 13 7.51 -7.58 -8.26
C LEU A 13 7.11 -7.10 -9.63
N GLU A 14 5.90 -7.41 -10.08
CA GLU A 14 5.49 -7.07 -11.42
C GLU A 14 4.98 -5.66 -11.56
N ALA A 15 4.04 -5.24 -10.74
CA ALA A 15 3.49 -3.90 -10.92
C ALA A 15 2.62 -3.46 -9.75
N PRO A 16 3.20 -2.89 -8.70
CA PRO A 16 2.36 -2.28 -7.69
C PRO A 16 1.60 -1.11 -8.28
N HIS A 17 0.39 -0.91 -7.81
CA HIS A 17 -0.43 0.19 -8.27
C HIS A 17 0.14 1.52 -7.76
N ARG A 18 0.12 2.53 -8.61
CA ARG A 18 0.50 3.89 -8.23
C ARG A 18 -0.77 4.71 -8.04
N ILE A 19 -0.87 5.35 -6.88
CA ILE A 19 -2.04 6.16 -6.58
C ILE A 19 -2.02 7.43 -7.42
N GLN A 20 -3.13 7.70 -8.09
CA GLN A 20 -3.29 8.90 -8.89
C GLN A 20 -3.74 10.05 -8.00
N GLU A 21 -3.62 11.28 -8.53
CA GLU A 21 -4.12 12.45 -7.82
C GLU A 21 -5.60 12.26 -7.52
N LEU A 22 -6.01 12.55 -6.30
CA LEU A 22 -7.38 12.41 -5.80
C LEU A 22 -7.83 10.97 -5.61
N GLU A 23 -6.92 10.02 -5.75
CA GLU A 23 -7.24 8.62 -5.52
C GLU A 23 -6.87 8.23 -4.10
N GLU A 24 -7.68 7.38 -3.49
CA GLU A 24 -7.42 6.89 -2.15
C GLU A 24 -7.26 5.38 -2.17
N ALA A 25 -6.23 4.88 -1.48
CA ALA A 25 -6.07 3.46 -1.23
C ALA A 25 -6.44 3.22 0.23
N ARG A 26 -7.36 2.30 0.49
CA ARG A 26 -7.85 2.06 1.83
C ARG A 26 -8.01 0.57 2.05
N GLY A 27 -7.61 0.10 3.22
CA GLY A 27 -7.77 -1.30 3.56
C GLY A 27 -6.84 -1.72 4.69
N GLY A 28 -6.88 -2.99 5.03
CA GLY A 28 -5.99 -3.53 6.04
C GLY A 28 -4.58 -3.56 5.49
N LEU A 29 -3.65 -2.97 6.23
CA LEU A 29 -2.25 -2.91 5.83
C LEU A 29 -1.53 -4.11 6.41
N LEU A 30 -1.04 -4.98 5.54
CA LEU A 30 -0.43 -6.23 5.96
C LEU A 30 1.07 -6.12 6.14
N ARG A 31 1.73 -5.45 5.22
CA ARG A 31 3.19 -5.34 5.22
C ARG A 31 3.62 -4.09 4.50
N VAL A 32 4.83 -3.64 4.83
CA VAL A 32 5.46 -2.51 4.16
C VAL A 32 6.93 -2.86 3.98
N PHE A 33 7.45 -2.65 2.78
CA PHE A 33 8.88 -2.85 2.57
C PHE A 33 9.36 -2.01 1.41
N GLU A 34 10.67 -1.98 1.23
CA GLU A 34 11.29 -1.18 0.20
C GLU A 34 11.71 -2.06 -0.96
N VAL A 35 11.42 -1.62 -2.18
CA VAL A 35 11.85 -2.29 -3.39
C VAL A 35 12.44 -1.23 -4.30
N GLU A 36 13.73 -1.33 -4.56
CA GLU A 36 14.43 -0.43 -5.50
C GLU A 36 14.16 1.03 -5.20
N GLY A 37 14.27 1.39 -3.94
CA GLY A 37 14.14 2.78 -3.53
C GLY A 37 12.71 3.28 -3.38
N GLN A 38 11.74 2.40 -3.56
CA GLN A 38 10.34 2.77 -3.38
C GLN A 38 9.72 2.02 -2.22
N CYS A 39 8.75 2.64 -1.59
CA CYS A 39 8.00 2.01 -0.53
C CYS A 39 6.86 1.21 -1.16
N VAL A 40 6.74 -0.06 -0.80
CA VAL A 40 5.64 -0.89 -1.28
C VAL A 40 4.79 -1.26 -0.09
N ALA A 41 3.53 -0.86 -0.15
CA ALA A 41 2.55 -1.17 0.89
C ALA A 41 1.66 -2.30 0.39
N VAL A 42 1.57 -3.37 1.18
CA VAL A 42 0.74 -4.52 0.83
C VAL A 42 -0.53 -4.44 1.64
N PHE A 43 -1.62 -4.20 0.94
CA PHE A 43 -2.95 -4.18 1.54
C PHE A 43 -3.62 -5.53 1.29
N GLU A 44 -4.73 -5.77 1.96
CA GLU A 44 -5.46 -7.02 1.80
C GLU A 44 -5.87 -7.27 0.36
N TRP A 45 -6.10 -6.21 -0.42
CA TRP A 45 -6.59 -6.32 -1.79
C TRP A 45 -5.50 -6.16 -2.84
N GLY A 46 -4.29 -5.80 -2.47
CA GLY A 46 -3.24 -5.62 -3.46
C GLY A 46 -2.10 -4.77 -2.95
N THR A 47 -1.21 -4.36 -3.85
CA THR A 47 -0.02 -3.63 -3.49
C THR A 47 -0.04 -2.23 -4.10
N VAL A 48 0.58 -1.30 -3.39
CA VAL A 48 0.62 0.11 -3.78
C VAL A 48 2.04 0.60 -3.66
N SER A 49 2.50 1.31 -4.68
CA SER A 49 3.83 1.92 -4.68
C SER A 49 3.72 3.36 -4.17
N LEU A 50 4.54 3.71 -3.20
CA LEU A 50 4.49 5.02 -2.56
C LEU A 50 5.90 5.59 -2.43
N PRO A 51 6.04 6.89 -2.16
CA PRO A 51 7.37 7.45 -1.93
C PRO A 51 8.04 6.80 -0.74
N ALA A 52 9.35 6.61 -0.84
CA ALA A 52 10.12 5.94 0.21
C ALA A 52 10.01 6.64 1.55
N GLU A 53 9.79 7.94 1.54
CA GLU A 53 9.72 8.72 2.78
C GLU A 53 8.53 8.34 3.64
N LEU A 54 7.53 7.64 3.09
CA LEU A 54 6.36 7.23 3.85
C LEU A 54 6.57 5.90 4.58
N GLN A 55 7.70 5.23 4.35
CA GLN A 55 7.89 3.88 4.86
C GLN A 55 7.80 3.82 6.39
N GLY A 56 8.46 4.76 7.07
CA GLY A 56 8.43 4.76 8.53
C GLY A 56 7.04 4.93 9.09
N GLU A 57 6.28 5.86 8.51
CA GLU A 57 4.93 6.12 8.96
C GLU A 57 4.02 4.92 8.72
N LEU A 58 4.14 4.32 7.54
CA LEU A 58 3.33 3.15 7.20
C LEU A 58 3.72 1.93 8.01
N GLN A 59 5.01 1.77 8.28
CA GLN A 59 5.48 0.63 9.06
C GLN A 59 4.83 0.62 10.45
N ALA A 60 4.62 1.79 11.01
CA ALA A 60 3.98 1.91 12.33
C ALA A 60 2.50 1.54 12.29
N LEU A 61 1.91 1.47 11.10
CA LEU A 61 0.49 1.20 10.95
C LEU A 61 0.20 -0.21 10.43
N VAL A 62 1.23 -1.05 10.30
CA VAL A 62 1.02 -2.43 9.87
C VAL A 62 0.12 -3.14 10.86
N GLY A 63 -0.86 -3.87 10.35
CA GLY A 63 -1.85 -4.56 11.16
C GLY A 63 -3.12 -3.76 11.38
N LYS A 64 -3.14 -2.53 10.90
CA LYS A 64 -4.29 -1.64 11.09
C LYS A 64 -4.95 -1.34 9.75
N THR A 65 -6.15 -0.80 9.79
CA THR A 65 -6.81 -0.32 8.59
C THR A 65 -6.30 1.09 8.31
N VAL A 66 -5.81 1.30 7.11
CA VAL A 66 -5.09 2.51 6.75
C VAL A 66 -5.66 3.09 5.46
N ALA A 67 -5.69 4.40 5.36
CA ALA A 67 -6.08 5.09 4.14
C ALA A 67 -4.93 5.99 3.72
N VAL A 68 -4.60 5.95 2.43
CA VAL A 68 -3.60 6.81 1.84
C VAL A 68 -4.27 7.56 0.70
N LEU A 69 -4.32 8.88 0.82
CA LEU A 69 -4.94 9.74 -0.19
C LEU A 69 -3.86 10.55 -0.87
N ARG A 70 -3.91 10.61 -2.19
CA ARG A 70 -3.01 11.50 -2.92
C ARG A 70 -3.77 12.76 -3.28
N LEU A 71 -3.46 13.84 -2.58
CA LEU A 71 -4.07 15.13 -2.81
C LEU A 71 -2.99 16.17 -2.55
N ASP A 72 -2.36 16.63 -3.62
CA ASP A 72 -1.27 17.58 -3.52
C ASP A 72 -0.22 17.05 -2.54
N GLY A 73 0.17 15.79 -2.73
CA GLY A 73 1.05 15.07 -1.82
C GLY A 73 0.31 13.85 -1.31
N TYR A 74 0.89 13.20 -0.30
CA TYR A 74 0.33 11.97 0.23
C TYR A 74 -0.11 12.18 1.67
N HIS A 75 -1.31 11.71 2.00
CA HIS A 75 -1.88 11.83 3.33
C HIS A 75 -2.22 10.45 3.85
N VAL A 76 -1.53 10.03 4.91
CA VAL A 76 -1.68 8.71 5.49
C VAL A 76 -2.40 8.83 6.82
N ARG A 77 -3.39 7.98 7.04
CA ARG A 77 -4.07 7.98 8.33
C ARG A 77 -4.58 6.59 8.66
N GLU A 78 -4.73 6.34 9.94
CA GLU A 78 -5.39 5.13 10.39
C GLU A 78 -6.88 5.35 10.33
N VAL A 79 -7.60 4.34 9.82
CA VAL A 79 -9.05 4.40 9.74
C VAL A 79 -9.61 3.66 10.95
N ASN A 80 -10.42 4.36 11.71
CA ASN A 80 -10.98 3.80 12.91
C ASN A 80 -12.44 3.49 12.64
N ASP A 81 -12.74 2.22 12.56
CA ASP A 81 -14.09 1.78 12.23
C ASP A 81 -14.86 1.38 13.46
N ALA A 82 -14.70 2.05 14.52
CA ALA A 82 -15.35 1.66 15.76
C ALA A 82 -16.87 1.72 15.68
#